data_f5c3b3776728ba12404f3e302b47472c
#
_entry.id   f5c3b3776728ba12404f3e302b47472c
#
_cell.length_a   1.000
_cell.length_b   1.000
_cell.length_c   1.000
_cell.angle_alpha   90.00
_cell.angle_beta   90.00
_cell.angle_gamma   90.00
#
_symmetry.space_group_name_H-M   'P 1'
#
loop_
_entity.id
_entity.type
_entity.pdbx_description
1 polymer ?
#
loop_
_entity_poly.entity_id
_entity_poly.type
_entity_poly.pdbx_seq_one_letter_code
_entity_poly.pdbx_strand_id
1 'polypeptide(L)'
;MKKIIYQLRFVIAIQLVFHILYSLTNVVLPELNKYLFDHIFQMGWTGLVWLLLAYTLAIIANSVFQYISQVYEWKVSQGFYVTAKKGLANSLLSQPLAKFSEKNVSAYLSIFDNDLETIEESYLSPLMDIIRSSLSMVIYAVSLFLFVHPLVAVGIILSSALAVFIPKWISGPLSQRQRSFLQGLEGYFQVVTDLFSAKNRVNSETFGSISRVHHRSVEESEQARFRFGQFKTLANVVNGFSMFLVQLTAFGLVGYLLLQKELTIGAAIATFSYVENFIYPMKYILLDVNSIHSTKETVANLEGYLAGQVLSEQVPSYPNVTALEVRDVAYHVGELAVADFSYRFDKGKKYAIIGPSASGKSTFLRVLAGELVLDKGSVSYLENDVWHEMEAATAFYLSQFEHLYHTDFESNVSVFGTYEKGRDVMLGLLRSLPTSLQDTLRTTTDPSLLSGGEKNVLCLLRALMSGKEILLLDEPTAHLDPVLTKQVLTKLLQLEDKLIITILHQSDPAILDMFDVVLELRDGKLREKI
;
A
#
# COMPACT_ATOMS: atom_id res chain seq x y z
N MET A 1 2.88 4.11 13.03
CA MET A 1 4.13 3.35 13.25
C MET A 1 4.25 2.77 14.65
N LYS A 2 4.11 3.53 15.75
CA LYS A 2 4.25 3.01 17.14
C LYS A 2 3.40 1.77 17.42
N LYS A 3 2.14 1.75 16.96
CA LYS A 3 1.22 0.61 17.15
C LYS A 3 1.71 -0.65 16.45
N ILE A 4 2.26 -0.53 15.23
CA ILE A 4 2.80 -1.66 14.47
C ILE A 4 4.03 -2.22 15.17
N ILE A 5 4.99 -1.36 15.57
CA ILE A 5 6.19 -1.76 16.30
C ILE A 5 5.83 -2.46 17.63
N TYR A 6 4.82 -1.95 18.34
CA TYR A 6 4.35 -2.57 19.57
C TYR A 6 3.78 -3.99 19.37
N GLN A 7 3.08 -4.22 18.27
CA GLN A 7 2.59 -5.56 17.92
C GLN A 7 3.74 -6.54 17.62
N LEU A 8 4.84 -6.05 17.08
CA LEU A 8 6.02 -6.85 16.73
C LEU A 8 7.03 -7.02 17.88
N ARG A 9 6.77 -6.45 19.07
CA ARG A 9 7.71 -6.37 20.19
C ARG A 9 8.38 -7.69 20.57
N PHE A 10 7.65 -8.81 20.53
CA PHE A 10 8.20 -10.12 20.87
C PHE A 10 9.18 -10.63 19.81
N VAL A 11 8.86 -10.44 18.52
CA VAL A 11 9.74 -10.81 17.41
C VAL A 11 11.02 -9.97 17.45
N ILE A 12 10.89 -8.67 17.70
CA ILE A 12 12.00 -7.74 17.87
C ILE A 12 12.86 -8.14 19.08
N ALA A 13 12.24 -8.47 20.21
CA ALA A 13 13.00 -8.89 21.40
C ALA A 13 13.83 -10.15 21.14
N ILE A 14 13.27 -11.15 20.46
CA ILE A 14 14.02 -12.37 20.09
C ILE A 14 15.17 -12.02 19.15
N GLN A 15 14.95 -11.19 18.14
CA GLN A 15 15.98 -10.71 17.23
C GLN A 15 17.14 -10.06 18.00
N LEU A 16 16.82 -9.14 18.94
CA LEU A 16 17.83 -8.43 19.72
C LEU A 16 18.61 -9.38 20.64
N VAL A 17 17.98 -10.39 21.25
CA VAL A 17 18.67 -11.39 22.04
C VAL A 17 19.71 -12.14 21.20
N PHE A 18 19.33 -12.61 20.01
CA PHE A 18 20.28 -13.31 19.13
C PHE A 18 21.35 -12.38 18.57
N HIS A 19 21.03 -11.09 18.35
CA HIS A 19 22.03 -10.10 17.98
C HIS A 19 23.04 -9.83 19.09
N ILE A 20 22.61 -9.80 20.36
CA ILE A 20 23.50 -9.70 21.53
C ILE A 20 24.42 -10.92 21.57
N LEU A 21 23.89 -12.14 21.43
CA LEU A 21 24.68 -13.36 21.40
C LEU A 21 25.70 -13.37 20.24
N TYR A 22 25.26 -12.91 19.05
CA TYR A 22 26.16 -12.70 17.91
C TYR A 22 27.27 -11.69 18.23
N SER A 23 26.94 -10.54 18.83
CA SER A 23 27.95 -9.54 19.22
C SER A 23 28.91 -10.04 20.28
N LEU A 24 28.45 -10.83 21.24
CA LEU A 24 29.31 -11.47 22.26
C LEU A 24 30.25 -12.49 21.65
N THR A 25 29.80 -13.30 20.67
CA THR A 25 30.70 -14.23 19.98
C THR A 25 31.76 -13.51 19.14
N ASN A 26 31.44 -12.32 18.58
CA ASN A 26 32.44 -11.46 17.92
C ASN A 26 33.49 -10.90 18.89
N VAL A 27 33.21 -10.83 20.19
CA VAL A 27 34.21 -10.49 21.22
C VAL A 27 35.16 -11.67 21.52
N VAL A 28 34.64 -12.89 21.46
CA VAL A 28 35.45 -14.10 21.76
C VAL A 28 36.58 -14.32 20.73
N LEU A 29 36.31 -14.03 19.44
CA LEU A 29 37.30 -14.27 18.38
C LEU A 29 38.60 -13.46 18.56
N PRO A 30 38.59 -12.14 18.82
CA PRO A 30 39.78 -11.37 19.16
C PRO A 30 40.50 -11.87 20.42
N GLU A 31 39.78 -12.36 21.44
CA GLU A 31 40.40 -12.90 22.66
C GLU A 31 41.13 -14.23 22.40
N LEU A 32 40.56 -15.08 21.53
CA LEU A 32 41.27 -16.29 21.11
C LEU A 32 42.53 -15.96 20.29
N ASN A 33 42.48 -14.92 19.44
CA ASN A 33 43.66 -14.42 18.74
C ASN A 33 44.72 -13.90 19.73
N LYS A 34 44.31 -13.08 20.70
CA LYS A 34 45.21 -12.61 21.77
C LYS A 34 45.87 -13.76 22.50
N TYR A 35 45.09 -14.76 22.91
CA TYR A 35 45.62 -15.94 23.59
C TYR A 35 46.64 -16.69 22.73
N LEU A 36 46.39 -16.86 21.44
CA LEU A 36 47.32 -17.48 20.50
C LEU A 36 48.67 -16.74 20.47
N PHE A 37 48.66 -15.43 20.22
CA PHE A 37 49.87 -14.65 20.03
C PHE A 37 50.68 -14.46 21.33
N ASP A 38 50.04 -14.46 22.49
CA ASP A 38 50.68 -14.33 23.78
C ASP A 38 51.34 -15.65 24.26
N HIS A 39 50.81 -16.82 23.82
CA HIS A 39 51.24 -18.11 24.33
C HIS A 39 51.81 -19.07 23.28
N ILE A 40 51.92 -18.67 22.00
CA ILE A 40 52.31 -19.55 20.88
C ILE A 40 53.64 -20.28 21.11
N PHE A 41 54.65 -19.59 21.69
CA PHE A 41 55.95 -20.18 21.94
C PHE A 41 55.99 -21.13 23.13
N GLN A 42 54.97 -21.11 23.99
CA GLN A 42 54.86 -21.98 25.17
C GLN A 42 53.84 -23.11 24.93
N MET A 43 53.08 -23.01 23.84
CA MET A 43 51.98 -23.91 23.52
C MET A 43 52.50 -25.12 22.73
N GLY A 44 52.27 -26.33 23.26
CA GLY A 44 52.51 -27.55 22.49
C GLY A 44 51.42 -27.82 21.44
N TRP A 45 51.66 -28.84 20.59
CA TRP A 45 50.72 -29.23 19.55
C TRP A 45 49.30 -29.51 20.07
N THR A 46 49.17 -30.12 21.24
CA THR A 46 47.86 -30.40 21.87
C THR A 46 47.14 -29.12 22.24
N GLY A 47 47.81 -28.10 22.75
CA GLY A 47 47.24 -26.80 23.05
C GLY A 47 46.75 -26.08 21.80
N LEU A 48 47.55 -26.13 20.72
CA LEU A 48 47.13 -25.55 19.43
C LEU A 48 45.87 -26.22 18.87
N VAL A 49 45.78 -27.56 18.96
CA VAL A 49 44.56 -28.28 18.50
C VAL A 49 43.32 -27.87 19.31
N TRP A 50 43.43 -27.76 20.62
CA TRP A 50 42.32 -27.29 21.46
C TRP A 50 41.91 -25.85 21.15
N LEU A 51 42.87 -24.97 20.88
CA LEU A 51 42.60 -23.59 20.50
C LEU A 51 41.90 -23.53 19.14
N LEU A 52 42.34 -24.33 18.15
CA LEU A 52 41.67 -24.43 16.85
C LEU A 52 40.24 -24.96 16.97
N LEU A 53 39.98 -25.93 17.83
CA LEU A 53 38.64 -26.42 18.11
C LEU A 53 37.75 -25.34 18.74
N ALA A 54 38.28 -24.61 19.73
CA ALA A 54 37.59 -23.50 20.37
C ALA A 54 37.27 -22.38 19.36
N TYR A 55 38.23 -22.04 18.49
CA TYR A 55 38.06 -21.04 17.45
C TYR A 55 36.98 -21.46 16.42
N THR A 56 37.02 -22.72 15.98
CA THR A 56 36.04 -23.30 15.08
C THR A 56 34.62 -23.28 15.69
N LEU A 57 34.51 -23.67 16.97
CA LEU A 57 33.24 -23.64 17.69
C LEU A 57 32.69 -22.20 17.82
N ALA A 58 33.58 -21.24 18.11
CA ALA A 58 33.18 -19.82 18.17
C ALA A 58 32.69 -19.30 16.83
N ILE A 59 33.31 -19.65 15.70
CA ILE A 59 32.85 -19.29 14.35
C ILE A 59 31.50 -19.92 14.05
N ILE A 60 31.32 -21.20 14.38
CA ILE A 60 30.02 -21.88 14.16
C ILE A 60 28.94 -21.21 14.98
N ALA A 61 29.16 -20.94 16.27
CA ALA A 61 28.21 -20.26 17.14
C ALA A 61 27.87 -18.85 16.63
N ASN A 62 28.90 -18.10 16.21
CA ASN A 62 28.74 -16.77 15.62
C ASN A 62 27.82 -16.82 14.38
N SER A 63 28.13 -17.75 13.45
CA SER A 63 27.34 -17.91 12.22
C SER A 63 25.89 -18.32 12.50
N VAL A 64 25.67 -19.20 13.47
CA VAL A 64 24.31 -19.63 13.88
C VAL A 64 23.54 -18.46 14.48
N PHE A 65 24.12 -17.69 15.40
CA PHE A 65 23.46 -16.55 16.02
C PHE A 65 23.19 -15.44 15.00
N GLN A 66 24.13 -15.18 14.08
CA GLN A 66 23.94 -14.26 12.97
C GLN A 66 22.76 -14.68 12.09
N TYR A 67 22.73 -15.95 11.67
CA TYR A 67 21.65 -16.49 10.84
C TYR A 67 20.28 -16.33 11.51
N ILE A 68 20.18 -16.72 12.78
CA ILE A 68 18.92 -16.61 13.53
C ILE A 68 18.51 -15.13 13.65
N SER A 69 19.43 -14.23 13.99
CA SER A 69 19.17 -12.80 14.08
C SER A 69 18.62 -12.24 12.76
N GLN A 70 19.22 -12.60 11.61
CA GLN A 70 18.76 -12.17 10.28
C GLN A 70 17.40 -12.77 9.89
N VAL A 71 17.15 -14.04 10.22
CA VAL A 71 15.82 -14.64 9.99
C VAL A 71 14.73 -13.90 10.77
N TYR A 72 14.99 -13.49 12.00
CA TYR A 72 14.03 -12.70 12.78
C TYR A 72 13.90 -11.26 12.27
N GLU A 73 14.92 -10.70 11.66
CA GLU A 73 14.82 -9.43 10.92
C GLU A 73 13.80 -9.52 9.78
N TRP A 74 13.90 -10.56 8.95
CA TRP A 74 12.89 -10.82 7.92
C TRP A 74 11.48 -11.05 8.49
N LYS A 75 11.36 -11.66 9.68
CA LYS A 75 10.07 -11.78 10.36
C LYS A 75 9.50 -10.43 10.82
N VAL A 76 10.36 -9.50 11.25
CA VAL A 76 9.93 -8.13 11.60
C VAL A 76 9.43 -7.41 10.35
N SER A 77 10.18 -7.47 9.25
CA SER A 77 9.80 -6.90 7.95
C SER A 77 8.47 -7.50 7.45
N GLN A 78 8.35 -8.83 7.42
CA GLN A 78 7.10 -9.51 7.05
C GLN A 78 5.92 -9.06 7.92
N GLY A 79 6.10 -9.00 9.23
CA GLY A 79 5.06 -8.57 10.17
C GLY A 79 4.62 -7.12 9.94
N PHE A 80 5.57 -6.25 9.59
CA PHE A 80 5.27 -4.87 9.19
C PHE A 80 4.39 -4.84 7.94
N TYR A 81 4.82 -5.51 6.84
CA TYR A 81 4.05 -5.52 5.59
C TYR A 81 2.64 -6.09 5.78
N VAL A 82 2.51 -7.22 6.50
CA VAL A 82 1.20 -7.83 6.76
C VAL A 82 0.28 -6.87 7.52
N THR A 83 0.80 -6.23 8.57
CA THR A 83 0.01 -5.33 9.41
C THR A 83 -0.34 -4.04 8.67
N ALA A 84 0.63 -3.46 7.96
CA ALA A 84 0.44 -2.21 7.23
C ALA A 84 -0.52 -2.40 6.04
N LYS A 85 -0.33 -3.46 5.23
CA LYS A 85 -1.19 -3.75 4.07
C LYS A 85 -2.63 -4.05 4.49
N LYS A 86 -2.84 -4.84 5.55
CA LYS A 86 -4.19 -5.08 6.10
C LYS A 86 -4.84 -3.80 6.62
N GLY A 87 -4.11 -3.02 7.41
CA GLY A 87 -4.62 -1.77 7.95
C GLY A 87 -4.95 -0.75 6.87
N LEU A 88 -4.08 -0.63 5.86
CA LEU A 88 -4.25 0.27 4.73
C LEU A 88 -5.46 -0.13 3.87
N ALA A 89 -5.58 -1.42 3.52
CA ALA A 89 -6.73 -1.93 2.77
C ALA A 89 -8.04 -1.66 3.50
N ASN A 90 -8.12 -2.01 4.79
CA ASN A 90 -9.31 -1.78 5.60
C ASN A 90 -9.69 -0.30 5.66
N SER A 91 -8.71 0.58 5.86
CA SER A 91 -8.96 2.02 5.94
C SER A 91 -9.42 2.61 4.59
N LEU A 92 -8.77 2.21 3.49
CA LEU A 92 -9.13 2.71 2.15
C LEU A 92 -10.50 2.21 1.70
N LEU A 93 -10.80 0.93 1.91
CA LEU A 93 -12.12 0.35 1.57
C LEU A 93 -13.25 0.91 2.44
N SER A 94 -12.93 1.47 3.60
CA SER A 94 -13.91 2.08 4.50
C SER A 94 -14.16 3.57 4.21
N GLN A 95 -13.42 4.17 3.26
CA GLN A 95 -13.63 5.57 2.92
C GLN A 95 -14.92 5.75 2.12
N PRO A 96 -15.65 6.87 2.32
CA PRO A 96 -16.75 7.24 1.43
C PRO A 96 -16.30 7.29 -0.03
N LEU A 97 -17.15 6.84 -0.95
CA LEU A 97 -16.83 6.75 -2.39
C LEU A 97 -16.35 8.09 -2.96
N ALA A 98 -16.96 9.20 -2.55
CA ALA A 98 -16.55 10.54 -2.98
C ALA A 98 -15.06 10.82 -2.66
N LYS A 99 -14.63 10.52 -1.45
CA LYS A 99 -13.22 10.70 -1.02
C LYS A 99 -12.28 9.71 -1.71
N PHE A 100 -12.71 8.46 -1.87
CA PHE A 100 -11.92 7.44 -2.58
C PHE A 100 -11.70 7.83 -4.05
N SER A 101 -12.70 8.44 -4.69
CA SER A 101 -12.65 8.85 -6.09
C SER A 101 -11.81 10.12 -6.36
N GLU A 102 -11.33 10.83 -5.32
CA GLU A 102 -10.42 11.97 -5.48
C GLU A 102 -9.05 11.55 -6.06
N LYS A 103 -8.67 10.29 -5.88
CA LYS A 103 -7.43 9.71 -6.40
C LYS A 103 -7.73 8.53 -7.32
N ASN A 104 -6.90 8.33 -8.33
CA ASN A 104 -6.99 7.14 -9.17
C ASN A 104 -6.41 5.90 -8.43
N VAL A 105 -6.82 4.71 -8.86
CA VAL A 105 -6.39 3.43 -8.28
C VAL A 105 -4.87 3.28 -8.31
N SER A 106 -4.20 3.77 -9.36
CA SER A 106 -2.73 3.70 -9.49
C SER A 106 -2.01 4.45 -8.36
N ALA A 107 -2.58 5.58 -7.89
CA ALA A 107 -2.03 6.33 -6.76
C ALA A 107 -2.12 5.53 -5.45
N TYR A 108 -3.22 4.80 -5.25
CA TYR A 108 -3.35 3.90 -4.10
C TYR A 108 -2.43 2.70 -4.18
N LEU A 109 -2.28 2.09 -5.37
CA LEU A 109 -1.32 0.99 -5.57
C LEU A 109 0.11 1.41 -5.28
N SER A 110 0.50 2.65 -5.64
CA SER A 110 1.82 3.20 -5.29
C SER A 110 2.07 3.24 -3.78
N ILE A 111 1.03 3.49 -2.95
CA ILE A 111 1.17 3.46 -1.49
C ILE A 111 1.43 2.03 -1.00
N PHE A 112 0.75 1.02 -1.58
CA PHE A 112 0.94 -0.40 -1.20
C PHE A 112 2.30 -0.97 -1.58
N ASP A 113 2.98 -0.40 -2.55
CA ASP A 113 4.27 -0.84 -3.08
C ASP A 113 5.38 0.13 -2.68
N ASN A 114 5.53 1.23 -3.40
CA ASN A 114 6.64 2.17 -3.24
C ASN A 114 6.72 2.83 -1.85
N ASP A 115 5.58 3.29 -1.29
CA ASP A 115 5.61 4.00 -0.01
C ASP A 115 5.89 3.03 1.14
N LEU A 116 5.28 1.83 1.14
CA LEU A 116 5.56 0.82 2.16
C LEU A 116 6.99 0.29 2.08
N GLU A 117 7.54 0.08 0.88
CA GLU A 117 8.94 -0.29 0.67
C GLU A 117 9.88 0.81 1.17
N THR A 118 9.62 2.05 0.81
CA THR A 118 10.38 3.22 1.30
C THR A 118 10.37 3.30 2.83
N ILE A 119 9.24 3.05 3.47
CA ILE A 119 9.11 3.08 4.93
C ILE A 119 9.86 1.89 5.56
N GLU A 120 9.78 0.72 4.97
CA GLU A 120 10.51 -0.44 5.47
C GLU A 120 12.01 -0.23 5.36
N GLU A 121 12.53 0.11 4.17
CA GLU A 121 13.96 0.23 3.88
C GLU A 121 14.60 1.47 4.49
N SER A 122 13.87 2.58 4.59
CA SER A 122 14.44 3.86 4.99
C SER A 122 13.97 4.40 6.34
N TYR A 123 13.03 3.70 7.02
CA TYR A 123 12.60 4.04 8.37
C TYR A 123 12.66 2.85 9.33
N LEU A 124 12.00 1.71 9.02
CA LEU A 124 11.91 0.57 9.96
C LEU A 124 13.24 -0.16 10.10
N SER A 125 13.85 -0.59 8.98
CA SER A 125 15.15 -1.25 8.98
C SER A 125 16.24 -0.38 9.60
N PRO A 126 16.39 0.91 9.19
CA PRO A 126 17.34 1.81 9.86
C PRO A 126 17.08 2.00 11.35
N LEU A 127 15.85 2.06 11.79
CA LEU A 127 15.53 2.14 13.22
C LEU A 127 16.01 0.91 13.99
N MET A 128 15.81 -0.30 13.43
CA MET A 128 16.30 -1.54 14.01
C MET A 128 17.84 -1.62 13.96
N ASP A 129 18.45 -1.13 12.87
CA ASP A 129 19.90 -1.07 12.73
C ASP A 129 20.56 -0.14 13.74
N ILE A 130 19.98 1.01 14.03
CA ILE A 130 20.46 1.92 15.09
C ILE A 130 20.44 1.20 16.43
N ILE A 131 19.37 0.47 16.76
CA ILE A 131 19.27 -0.25 18.03
C ILE A 131 20.34 -1.35 18.11
N ARG A 132 20.48 -2.17 17.06
CA ARG A 132 21.45 -3.26 16.96
C ARG A 132 22.88 -2.73 17.04
N SER A 133 23.19 -1.71 16.25
CA SER A 133 24.51 -1.08 16.21
C SER A 133 24.87 -0.44 17.54
N SER A 134 23.92 0.21 18.21
CA SER A 134 24.16 0.78 19.54
C SER A 134 24.45 -0.30 20.58
N LEU A 135 23.73 -1.42 20.57
CA LEU A 135 23.99 -2.55 21.44
C LEU A 135 25.38 -3.15 21.19
N SER A 136 25.76 -3.35 19.93
CA SER A 136 27.09 -3.84 19.55
C SER A 136 28.20 -2.89 20.00
N MET A 137 28.03 -1.58 19.80
CA MET A 137 29.00 -0.57 20.25
C MET A 137 29.21 -0.62 21.76
N VAL A 138 28.14 -0.75 22.55
CA VAL A 138 28.25 -0.88 24.00
C VAL A 138 29.05 -2.15 24.39
N ILE A 139 28.72 -3.29 23.76
CA ILE A 139 29.43 -4.56 24.01
C ILE A 139 30.91 -4.42 23.67
N TYR A 140 31.25 -3.87 22.50
CA TYR A 140 32.66 -3.72 22.10
C TYR A 140 33.40 -2.66 22.94
N ALA A 141 32.76 -1.58 23.33
CA ALA A 141 33.34 -0.58 24.23
C ALA A 141 33.68 -1.18 25.60
N VAL A 142 32.75 -1.96 26.17
CA VAL A 142 33.00 -2.69 27.44
C VAL A 142 34.12 -3.72 27.27
N SER A 143 34.14 -4.44 26.15
CA SER A 143 35.18 -5.43 25.87
C SER A 143 36.59 -4.81 25.74
N LEU A 144 36.70 -3.68 25.05
CA LEU A 144 37.94 -2.91 24.98
C LEU A 144 38.43 -2.48 26.37
N PHE A 145 37.51 -2.06 27.22
CA PHE A 145 37.82 -1.61 28.58
C PHE A 145 38.29 -2.77 29.46
N LEU A 146 37.65 -3.94 29.38
CA LEU A 146 37.91 -5.10 30.22
C LEU A 146 39.10 -5.95 29.74
N PHE A 147 39.25 -6.15 28.43
CA PHE A 147 40.15 -7.15 27.86
C PHE A 147 41.39 -6.55 27.20
N VAL A 148 41.42 -5.24 26.95
CA VAL A 148 42.57 -4.56 26.34
C VAL A 148 43.21 -3.59 27.33
N HIS A 149 42.80 -2.32 27.27
CA HIS A 149 43.36 -1.31 28.18
C HIS A 149 42.39 -0.10 28.26
N PRO A 150 42.13 0.46 29.46
CA PRO A 150 41.19 1.58 29.62
C PRO A 150 41.53 2.83 28.78
N LEU A 151 42.83 3.14 28.66
CA LEU A 151 43.28 4.29 27.86
C LEU A 151 42.91 4.15 26.36
N VAL A 152 43.06 2.92 25.84
CA VAL A 152 42.67 2.62 24.44
C VAL A 152 41.16 2.74 24.26
N ALA A 153 40.37 2.19 25.17
CA ALA A 153 38.90 2.30 25.11
C ALA A 153 38.45 3.76 25.12
N VAL A 154 38.95 4.58 26.04
CA VAL A 154 38.62 6.01 26.12
C VAL A 154 39.07 6.73 24.86
N GLY A 155 40.29 6.47 24.36
CA GLY A 155 40.80 7.11 23.13
C GLY A 155 39.94 6.80 21.90
N ILE A 156 39.51 5.53 21.74
CA ILE A 156 38.64 5.10 20.66
C ILE A 156 37.25 5.75 20.77
N ILE A 157 36.67 5.80 21.96
CA ILE A 157 35.35 6.44 22.18
C ILE A 157 35.41 7.93 21.85
N LEU A 158 36.43 8.66 22.33
CA LEU A 158 36.61 10.07 22.08
C LEU A 158 36.89 10.38 20.60
N SER A 159 37.79 9.63 19.95
CA SER A 159 38.08 9.80 18.53
C SER A 159 36.84 9.48 17.67
N SER A 160 36.06 8.46 18.06
CA SER A 160 34.80 8.12 17.40
C SER A 160 33.75 9.22 17.56
N ALA A 161 33.61 9.82 18.73
CA ALA A 161 32.73 10.95 18.94
C ALA A 161 33.12 12.14 18.05
N LEU A 162 34.42 12.43 17.92
CA LEU A 162 34.92 13.47 17.01
C LEU A 162 34.64 13.14 15.54
N ALA A 163 34.82 11.89 15.14
CA ALA A 163 34.58 11.44 13.77
C ALA A 163 33.12 11.60 13.31
N VAL A 164 32.15 11.59 14.23
CA VAL A 164 30.72 11.84 13.96
C VAL A 164 30.45 13.27 13.48
N PHE A 165 31.25 14.26 13.86
CA PHE A 165 31.01 15.65 13.48
C PHE A 165 31.42 15.97 12.03
N ILE A 166 32.39 15.24 11.46
CA ILE A 166 32.89 15.49 10.11
C ILE A 166 31.79 15.30 9.05
N PRO A 167 30.99 14.21 9.04
CA PRO A 167 29.88 14.04 8.12
C PRO A 167 28.82 15.12 8.18
N LYS A 168 28.58 15.74 9.34
CA LYS A 168 27.60 16.82 9.51
C LYS A 168 27.89 18.04 8.63
N TRP A 169 29.14 18.38 8.42
CA TRP A 169 29.53 19.54 7.61
C TRP A 169 29.25 19.31 6.12
N ILE A 170 29.21 18.07 5.68
CA ILE A 170 29.02 17.71 4.26
C ILE A 170 27.56 17.41 3.94
N SER A 171 26.74 17.07 4.94
CA SER A 171 25.34 16.66 4.73
C SER A 171 24.48 17.75 4.09
N GLY A 172 24.65 19.03 4.47
CA GLY A 172 23.92 20.14 3.92
C GLY A 172 24.14 20.35 2.41
N PRO A 173 25.40 20.55 1.96
CA PRO A 173 25.72 20.64 0.54
C PRO A 173 25.32 19.39 -0.28
N LEU A 174 25.43 18.19 0.31
CA LEU A 174 25.02 16.95 -0.34
C LEU A 174 23.51 16.93 -0.60
N SER A 175 22.69 17.28 0.41
CA SER A 175 21.23 17.34 0.29
C SER A 175 20.77 18.37 -0.76
N GLN A 176 21.44 19.52 -0.84
CA GLN A 176 21.14 20.53 -1.85
C GLN A 176 21.38 20.00 -3.27
N ARG A 177 22.51 19.32 -3.51
CA ARG A 177 22.84 18.75 -4.81
C ARG A 177 21.91 17.60 -5.18
N GLN A 178 21.49 16.79 -4.20
CA GLN A 178 20.48 15.76 -4.38
C GLN A 178 19.14 16.35 -4.83
N ARG A 179 18.67 17.42 -4.19
CA ARG A 179 17.44 18.12 -4.60
C ARG A 179 17.53 18.64 -6.03
N SER A 180 18.65 19.26 -6.42
CA SER A 180 18.84 19.73 -7.80
C SER A 180 18.84 18.59 -8.81
N PHE A 181 19.40 17.44 -8.47
CA PHE A 181 19.34 16.25 -9.32
C PHE A 181 17.89 15.73 -9.45
N LEU A 182 17.13 15.63 -8.34
CA LEU A 182 15.75 15.16 -8.37
C LEU A 182 14.83 16.11 -9.18
N GLN A 183 15.02 17.42 -9.06
CA GLN A 183 14.31 18.41 -9.88
C GLN A 183 14.63 18.25 -11.39
N GLY A 184 15.89 18.02 -11.73
CA GLY A 184 16.28 17.73 -13.12
C GLY A 184 15.67 16.44 -13.66
N LEU A 185 15.58 15.41 -12.83
CA LEU A 185 14.94 14.14 -13.18
C LEU A 185 13.42 14.29 -13.38
N GLU A 186 12.76 15.06 -12.51
CA GLU A 186 11.33 15.37 -12.66
C GLU A 186 11.06 16.11 -13.97
N GLY A 187 11.87 17.12 -14.31
CA GLY A 187 11.78 17.82 -15.59
C GLY A 187 11.96 16.90 -16.78
N TYR A 188 12.90 15.96 -16.72
CA TYR A 188 13.08 14.93 -17.73
C TYR A 188 11.83 14.05 -17.90
N PHE A 189 11.25 13.57 -16.79
CA PHE A 189 10.03 12.75 -16.87
C PHE A 189 8.83 13.51 -17.43
N GLN A 190 8.71 14.82 -17.17
CA GLN A 190 7.68 15.65 -17.81
C GLN A 190 7.87 15.66 -19.35
N VAL A 191 9.10 15.90 -19.83
CA VAL A 191 9.40 15.87 -21.27
C VAL A 191 9.07 14.50 -21.87
N VAL A 192 9.47 13.41 -21.25
CA VAL A 192 9.16 12.05 -21.74
C VAL A 192 7.65 11.80 -21.80
N THR A 193 6.92 12.21 -20.76
CA THR A 193 5.46 12.08 -20.71
C THR A 193 4.78 12.85 -21.84
N ASP A 194 5.21 14.10 -22.10
CA ASP A 194 4.69 14.93 -23.18
C ASP A 194 4.96 14.30 -24.54
N LEU A 195 6.20 13.84 -24.77
CA LEU A 195 6.59 13.20 -26.03
C LEU A 195 5.83 11.90 -26.30
N PHE A 196 5.60 11.09 -25.26
CA PHE A 196 4.85 9.83 -25.40
C PHE A 196 3.35 10.09 -25.58
N SER A 197 2.79 11.08 -24.90
CA SER A 197 1.41 11.51 -25.08
C SER A 197 1.16 12.04 -26.50
N ALA A 198 2.17 12.67 -27.10
CA ALA A 198 2.13 13.17 -28.47
C ALA A 198 2.59 12.14 -29.53
N LYS A 199 2.61 10.82 -29.21
CA LYS A 199 3.11 9.76 -30.11
C LYS A 199 2.48 9.79 -31.51
N ASN A 200 1.22 10.16 -31.62
CA ASN A 200 0.49 10.30 -32.88
C ASN A 200 1.01 11.43 -33.80
N ARG A 201 1.83 12.35 -33.28
CA ARG A 201 2.49 13.43 -34.04
C ARG A 201 3.90 13.07 -34.51
N VAL A 202 4.42 11.91 -34.12
CA VAL A 202 5.76 11.46 -34.46
C VAL A 202 5.71 10.73 -35.82
N ASN A 203 6.31 11.36 -36.84
CA ASN A 203 6.46 10.83 -38.16
C ASN A 203 7.91 11.11 -38.70
N SER A 204 8.20 10.76 -39.94
CA SER A 204 9.53 10.94 -40.53
C SER A 204 10.01 12.41 -40.57
N GLU A 205 9.09 13.38 -40.62
CA GLU A 205 9.43 14.81 -40.66
C GLU A 205 9.71 15.37 -39.25
N THR A 206 8.96 14.95 -38.24
CA THR A 206 9.02 15.48 -36.88
C THR A 206 10.00 14.74 -35.99
N PHE A 207 10.35 13.49 -36.30
CA PHE A 207 11.20 12.62 -35.50
C PHE A 207 12.53 13.28 -35.11
N GLY A 208 13.24 13.88 -36.08
CA GLY A 208 14.54 14.50 -35.82
C GLY A 208 14.49 15.67 -34.83
N SER A 209 13.42 16.47 -34.84
CA SER A 209 13.23 17.57 -33.91
C SER A 209 12.82 17.10 -32.51
N ILE A 210 11.92 16.15 -32.45
CA ILE A 210 11.46 15.52 -31.20
C ILE A 210 12.62 14.78 -30.52
N SER A 211 13.41 14.02 -31.26
CA SER A 211 14.58 13.32 -30.77
C SER A 211 15.62 14.27 -30.17
N ARG A 212 15.86 15.43 -30.80
CA ARG A 212 16.77 16.46 -30.24
C ARG A 212 16.30 17.01 -28.92
N VAL A 213 14.99 17.24 -28.73
CA VAL A 213 14.42 17.70 -27.47
C VAL A 213 14.65 16.64 -26.38
N HIS A 214 14.36 15.38 -26.69
CA HIS A 214 14.61 14.28 -25.76
C HIS A 214 16.10 14.15 -25.41
N HIS A 215 17.00 14.13 -26.39
CA HIS A 215 18.44 13.97 -26.16
C HIS A 215 18.99 15.09 -25.26
N ARG A 216 18.59 16.35 -25.52
CA ARG A 216 18.99 17.48 -24.68
C ARG A 216 18.50 17.31 -23.23
N SER A 217 17.26 16.91 -23.04
CA SER A 217 16.69 16.71 -21.70
C SER A 217 17.39 15.57 -20.95
N VAL A 218 17.76 14.47 -21.65
CA VAL A 218 18.59 13.39 -21.08
C VAL A 218 19.95 13.91 -20.64
N GLU A 219 20.65 14.65 -21.53
CA GLU A 219 21.98 15.17 -21.24
C GLU A 219 21.98 16.11 -20.02
N GLU A 220 21.00 17.01 -19.92
CA GLU A 220 20.84 17.94 -18.80
C GLU A 220 20.57 17.18 -17.48
N SER A 221 19.68 16.18 -17.50
CA SER A 221 19.37 15.35 -16.34
C SER A 221 20.58 14.51 -15.89
N GLU A 222 21.26 13.83 -16.82
CA GLU A 222 22.41 12.99 -16.50
C GLU A 222 23.64 13.82 -16.09
N GLN A 223 23.78 15.04 -16.59
CA GLN A 223 24.81 15.96 -16.08
C GLN A 223 24.55 16.37 -14.62
N ALA A 224 23.29 16.61 -14.26
CA ALA A 224 22.92 16.89 -12.86
C ALA A 224 23.20 15.67 -11.96
N ARG A 225 22.87 14.45 -12.46
CA ARG A 225 23.19 13.18 -11.81
C ARG A 225 24.68 13.00 -11.58
N PHE A 226 25.50 13.27 -12.59
CA PHE A 226 26.94 13.18 -12.50
C PHE A 226 27.53 14.12 -11.45
N ARG A 227 27.09 15.41 -11.44
CA ARG A 227 27.53 16.38 -10.43
C ARG A 227 27.15 15.96 -9.00
N PHE A 228 25.95 15.44 -8.82
CA PHE A 228 25.54 14.85 -7.54
C PHE A 228 26.42 13.65 -7.18
N GLY A 229 26.64 12.73 -8.12
CA GLY A 229 27.46 11.53 -7.94
C GLY A 229 28.91 11.86 -7.54
N GLN A 230 29.53 12.84 -8.21
CA GLN A 230 30.87 13.31 -7.84
C GLN A 230 30.93 13.82 -6.40
N PHE A 231 29.96 14.64 -6.00
CA PHE A 231 29.95 15.16 -4.63
C PHE A 231 29.62 14.09 -3.59
N LYS A 232 28.73 13.15 -3.93
CA LYS A 232 28.44 11.97 -3.09
C LYS A 232 29.71 11.13 -2.88
N THR A 233 30.50 10.93 -3.93
CA THR A 233 31.78 10.21 -3.82
C THR A 233 32.76 10.96 -2.93
N LEU A 234 32.90 12.29 -3.09
CA LEU A 234 33.72 13.10 -2.19
C LEU A 234 33.24 12.98 -0.74
N ALA A 235 31.94 13.09 -0.49
CA ALA A 235 31.38 12.92 0.85
C ALA A 235 31.70 11.55 1.44
N ASN A 236 31.62 10.47 0.65
CA ASN A 236 31.97 9.11 1.09
C ASN A 236 33.48 9.00 1.42
N VAL A 237 34.36 9.62 0.63
CA VAL A 237 35.80 9.63 0.89
C VAL A 237 36.11 10.37 2.21
N VAL A 238 35.51 11.52 2.43
CA VAL A 238 35.70 12.29 3.66
C VAL A 238 35.13 11.55 4.88
N ASN A 239 33.98 10.89 4.72
CA ASN A 239 33.42 10.02 5.77
C ASN A 239 34.35 8.84 6.06
N GLY A 240 34.93 8.21 5.04
CA GLY A 240 35.96 7.16 5.20
C GLY A 240 37.18 7.69 5.94
N PHE A 241 37.67 8.87 5.58
CA PHE A 241 38.81 9.49 6.27
C PHE A 241 38.55 9.72 7.75
N SER A 242 37.33 10.11 8.15
CA SER A 242 36.97 10.27 9.56
C SER A 242 37.12 8.97 10.36
N MET A 243 36.90 7.82 9.71
CA MET A 243 37.09 6.50 10.34
C MET A 243 38.55 6.12 10.45
N PHE A 244 39.38 6.49 9.48
CA PHE A 244 40.84 6.30 9.59
C PHE A 244 41.44 7.11 10.74
N LEU A 245 40.84 8.23 11.18
CA LEU A 245 41.28 8.95 12.38
C LEU A 245 41.13 8.09 13.64
N VAL A 246 40.03 7.33 13.76
CA VAL A 246 39.83 6.39 14.88
C VAL A 246 40.91 5.29 14.85
N GLN A 247 41.16 4.72 13.66
CA GLN A 247 42.17 3.68 13.49
C GLN A 247 43.57 4.22 13.75
N LEU A 248 43.88 5.46 13.33
CA LEU A 248 45.15 6.13 13.62
C LEU A 248 45.34 6.36 15.12
N THR A 249 44.30 6.78 15.83
CA THR A 249 44.30 6.95 17.29
C THR A 249 44.58 5.63 17.98
N ALA A 250 43.91 4.55 17.57
CA ALA A 250 44.16 3.20 18.10
C ALA A 250 45.61 2.77 17.85
N PHE A 251 46.12 2.96 16.62
CA PHE A 251 47.50 2.63 16.27
C PHE A 251 48.53 3.37 17.15
N GLY A 252 48.33 4.69 17.34
CA GLY A 252 49.19 5.51 18.16
C GLY A 252 49.20 5.08 19.64
N LEU A 253 47.98 4.85 20.21
CA LEU A 253 47.86 4.41 21.61
C LEU A 253 48.41 3.01 21.85
N VAL A 254 48.14 2.06 20.95
CA VAL A 254 48.68 0.70 21.01
C VAL A 254 50.21 0.73 20.91
N GLY A 255 50.74 1.52 19.95
CA GLY A 255 52.20 1.68 19.82
C GLY A 255 52.85 2.25 21.08
N TYR A 256 52.24 3.28 21.67
CA TYR A 256 52.71 3.87 22.92
C TYR A 256 52.73 2.87 24.08
N LEU A 257 51.62 2.12 24.29
CA LEU A 257 51.50 1.15 25.37
C LEU A 257 52.44 -0.07 25.18
N LEU A 258 52.67 -0.49 23.94
CA LEU A 258 53.67 -1.53 23.63
C LEU A 258 55.09 -1.09 23.99
N LEU A 259 55.47 0.16 23.70
CA LEU A 259 56.79 0.71 24.09
C LEU A 259 56.94 0.80 25.61
N GLN A 260 55.84 1.11 26.32
CA GLN A 260 55.84 1.13 27.80
C GLN A 260 55.77 -0.28 28.42
N LYS A 261 55.61 -1.34 27.61
CA LYS A 261 55.40 -2.73 28.05
C LYS A 261 54.14 -2.95 28.89
N GLU A 262 53.14 -2.07 28.74
CA GLU A 262 51.84 -2.15 29.42
C GLU A 262 50.83 -2.98 28.61
N LEU A 263 51.17 -3.32 27.36
CA LEU A 263 50.34 -4.12 26.48
C LEU A 263 51.13 -5.30 25.90
N THR A 264 50.49 -6.47 25.74
CA THR A 264 51.07 -7.62 25.06
C THR A 264 50.85 -7.52 23.54
N ILE A 265 51.62 -8.28 22.76
CA ILE A 265 51.47 -8.35 21.30
C ILE A 265 50.09 -8.90 20.93
N GLY A 266 49.64 -9.94 21.64
CA GLY A 266 48.29 -10.49 21.42
C GLY A 266 47.18 -9.48 21.70
N ALA A 267 47.32 -8.72 22.80
CA ALA A 267 46.36 -7.65 23.12
C ALA A 267 46.37 -6.51 22.06
N ALA A 268 47.53 -6.19 21.49
CA ALA A 268 47.64 -5.25 20.39
C ALA A 268 46.86 -5.71 19.13
N ILE A 269 47.00 -6.98 18.76
CA ILE A 269 46.30 -7.60 17.63
C ILE A 269 44.78 -7.62 17.89
N ALA A 270 44.37 -8.03 19.08
CA ALA A 270 42.95 -8.03 19.46
C ALA A 270 42.33 -6.61 19.40
N THR A 271 43.12 -5.59 19.78
CA THR A 271 42.68 -4.18 19.73
C THR A 271 42.22 -3.77 18.32
N PHE A 272 43.00 -4.09 17.29
CA PHE A 272 42.63 -3.72 15.92
C PHE A 272 41.31 -4.39 15.48
N SER A 273 41.09 -5.65 15.84
CA SER A 273 39.84 -6.35 15.58
C SER A 273 38.64 -5.71 16.32
N TYR A 274 38.82 -5.30 17.57
CA TYR A 274 37.80 -4.58 18.32
C TYR A 274 37.51 -3.20 17.73
N VAL A 275 38.51 -2.48 17.25
CA VAL A 275 38.37 -1.17 16.61
C VAL A 275 37.53 -1.29 15.33
N GLU A 276 37.82 -2.28 14.50
CA GLU A 276 37.01 -2.53 13.30
C GLU A 276 35.55 -2.82 13.65
N ASN A 277 35.30 -3.71 14.59
CA ASN A 277 33.96 -4.04 15.07
C ASN A 277 33.23 -2.85 15.70
N PHE A 278 33.94 -1.85 16.22
CA PHE A 278 33.36 -0.63 16.77
C PHE A 278 33.05 0.43 15.70
N ILE A 279 33.90 0.58 14.69
CA ILE A 279 33.77 1.59 13.64
C ILE A 279 32.58 1.32 12.73
N TYR A 280 32.33 0.06 12.33
CA TYR A 280 31.25 -0.27 11.42
C TYR A 280 29.86 0.10 11.94
N PRO A 281 29.44 -0.29 13.15
CA PRO A 281 28.16 0.13 13.71
C PRO A 281 27.97 1.65 13.75
N MET A 282 29.02 2.37 14.10
CA MET A 282 28.99 3.82 14.15
C MET A 282 28.68 4.47 12.78
N LYS A 283 29.29 3.94 11.70
CA LYS A 283 29.03 4.36 10.33
C LYS A 283 27.55 4.17 9.97
N TYR A 284 27.00 3.00 10.28
CA TYR A 284 25.61 2.68 9.97
C TYR A 284 24.64 3.58 10.74
N ILE A 285 24.85 3.81 12.03
CA ILE A 285 24.01 4.72 12.82
C ILE A 285 23.88 6.11 12.14
N LEU A 286 25.00 6.65 11.62
CA LEU A 286 24.98 7.96 10.97
C LEU A 286 24.17 7.98 9.66
N LEU A 287 24.29 6.91 8.86
CA LEU A 287 23.54 6.75 7.63
C LEU A 287 22.04 6.56 7.92
N ASP A 288 21.73 5.75 8.92
CA ASP A 288 20.38 5.37 9.30
C ASP A 288 19.59 6.53 9.89
N VAL A 289 20.22 7.36 10.71
CA VAL A 289 19.60 8.60 11.23
C VAL A 289 19.19 9.53 10.09
N ASN A 290 20.04 9.67 9.06
CA ASN A 290 19.71 10.48 7.88
C ASN A 290 18.57 9.86 7.07
N SER A 291 18.57 8.54 6.91
CA SER A 291 17.51 7.80 6.22
C SER A 291 16.15 7.98 6.89
N ILE A 292 16.07 7.79 8.22
CA ILE A 292 14.86 8.03 9.00
C ILE A 292 14.36 9.47 8.85
N HIS A 293 15.27 10.44 8.82
CA HIS A 293 14.89 11.84 8.70
C HIS A 293 14.28 12.17 7.32
N SER A 294 14.79 11.54 6.26
CA SER A 294 14.32 11.76 4.89
C SER A 294 12.92 11.18 4.62
N THR A 295 12.50 10.15 5.38
CA THR A 295 11.21 9.45 5.18
C THR A 295 10.08 9.92 6.09
N LYS A 296 10.32 10.96 6.88
CA LYS A 296 9.34 11.43 7.87
C LYS A 296 7.98 11.81 7.28
N GLU A 297 7.96 12.40 6.11
CA GLU A 297 6.73 12.78 5.41
C GLU A 297 5.95 11.55 4.92
N THR A 298 6.64 10.58 4.30
CA THR A 298 6.02 9.33 3.84
C THR A 298 5.41 8.55 5.01
N VAL A 299 6.10 8.50 6.15
CA VAL A 299 5.57 7.89 7.38
C VAL A 299 4.33 8.62 7.89
N ALA A 300 4.33 9.96 7.88
CA ALA A 300 3.18 10.76 8.33
C ALA A 300 1.96 10.54 7.40
N ASN A 301 2.17 10.44 6.09
CA ASN A 301 1.13 10.14 5.12
C ASN A 301 0.52 8.75 5.37
N LEU A 302 1.34 7.72 5.56
CA LEU A 302 0.85 6.37 5.91
C LEU A 302 0.06 6.38 7.22
N GLU A 303 0.56 7.06 8.27
CA GLU A 303 -0.16 7.18 9.54
C GLU A 303 -1.52 7.87 9.38
N GLY A 304 -1.62 8.85 8.49
CA GLY A 304 -2.88 9.51 8.12
C GLY A 304 -3.89 8.52 7.51
N TYR A 305 -3.44 7.64 6.60
CA TYR A 305 -4.30 6.58 6.07
C TYR A 305 -4.71 5.56 7.14
N LEU A 306 -3.77 5.10 7.96
CA LEU A 306 -4.04 4.11 9.00
C LEU A 306 -4.91 4.62 10.16
N ALA A 307 -5.04 5.93 10.32
CA ALA A 307 -5.92 6.57 11.31
C ALA A 307 -7.38 6.69 10.83
N GLY A 308 -7.67 6.35 9.57
CA GLY A 308 -9.03 6.35 9.02
C GLY A 308 -9.98 5.45 9.80
N GLN A 309 -11.27 5.79 9.77
CA GLN A 309 -12.30 4.92 10.32
C GLN A 309 -12.38 3.64 9.51
N VAL A 310 -12.52 2.52 10.19
CA VAL A 310 -12.74 1.21 9.56
C VAL A 310 -14.20 0.85 9.76
N LEU A 311 -14.90 0.49 8.67
CA LEU A 311 -16.26 -0.01 8.73
C LEU A 311 -16.29 -1.25 9.62
N SER A 312 -17.26 -1.31 10.51
CA SER A 312 -17.55 -2.53 11.25
C SER A 312 -18.30 -3.50 10.35
N GLU A 313 -17.96 -4.76 10.43
CA GLU A 313 -18.73 -5.82 9.78
C GLU A 313 -20.16 -5.80 10.32
N GLN A 314 -21.12 -5.68 9.40
CA GLN A 314 -22.55 -5.70 9.74
C GLN A 314 -23.22 -6.81 8.95
N VAL A 315 -24.17 -7.47 9.58
CA VAL A 315 -25.05 -8.43 8.91
C VAL A 315 -25.95 -7.65 7.94
N PRO A 316 -26.10 -8.10 6.66
CA PRO A 316 -26.99 -7.42 5.72
C PRO A 316 -28.39 -7.23 6.29
N SER A 317 -28.90 -6.00 6.26
CA SER A 317 -30.26 -5.66 6.66
C SER A 317 -31.21 -5.86 5.47
N TYR A 318 -32.41 -6.37 5.78
CA TYR A 318 -33.45 -6.66 4.80
C TYR A 318 -34.78 -6.06 5.28
N PRO A 319 -34.94 -4.73 5.28
CA PRO A 319 -36.19 -4.10 5.71
C PRO A 319 -37.33 -4.51 4.80
N ASN A 320 -38.53 -4.67 5.39
CA ASN A 320 -39.75 -4.91 4.61
C ASN A 320 -40.29 -3.58 4.08
N VAL A 321 -39.74 -3.17 2.95
CA VAL A 321 -40.02 -1.86 2.36
C VAL A 321 -41.37 -1.88 1.65
N THR A 322 -42.25 -0.91 1.95
CA THR A 322 -43.55 -0.73 1.29
C THR A 322 -43.56 0.43 0.33
N ALA A 323 -42.73 1.45 0.53
CA ALA A 323 -42.57 2.58 -0.38
C ALA A 323 -41.19 3.22 -0.23
N LEU A 324 -40.74 3.91 -1.27
CA LEU A 324 -39.57 4.81 -1.26
C LEU A 324 -40.06 6.20 -1.62
N GLU A 325 -39.70 7.22 -0.87
CA GLU A 325 -40.12 8.59 -1.07
C GLU A 325 -38.93 9.53 -1.18
N VAL A 326 -39.04 10.43 -2.12
CA VAL A 326 -38.17 11.57 -2.34
C VAL A 326 -38.93 12.83 -2.00
N ARG A 327 -38.43 13.65 -1.07
CA ARG A 327 -39.08 14.91 -0.65
C ARG A 327 -38.18 16.10 -0.86
N ASP A 328 -38.62 17.04 -1.66
CA ASP A 328 -37.98 18.34 -1.92
C ASP A 328 -36.47 18.25 -2.19
N VAL A 329 -36.07 17.22 -2.94
CA VAL A 329 -34.69 16.91 -3.18
C VAL A 329 -34.08 17.85 -4.21
N ALA A 330 -32.93 18.44 -3.83
CA ALA A 330 -32.07 19.17 -4.72
C ALA A 330 -30.61 18.67 -4.55
N TYR A 331 -29.89 18.55 -5.66
CA TYR A 331 -28.49 18.15 -5.67
C TYR A 331 -27.74 18.70 -6.88
N HIS A 332 -26.45 18.87 -6.72
CA HIS A 332 -25.50 19.26 -7.76
C HIS A 332 -24.43 18.21 -7.98
N VAL A 333 -24.15 17.89 -9.25
CA VAL A 333 -22.99 17.06 -9.62
C VAL A 333 -22.33 17.69 -10.85
N GLY A 334 -21.18 18.33 -10.68
CA GLY A 334 -20.55 19.14 -11.70
C GLY A 334 -21.45 20.31 -12.12
N GLU A 335 -21.76 20.41 -13.42
CA GLU A 335 -22.69 21.44 -13.97
C GLU A 335 -24.17 21.02 -13.89
N LEU A 336 -24.46 19.77 -13.54
CA LEU A 336 -25.81 19.26 -13.42
C LEU A 336 -26.45 19.74 -12.12
N ALA A 337 -27.53 20.48 -12.21
CA ALA A 337 -28.39 20.86 -11.10
C ALA A 337 -29.76 20.23 -11.27
N VAL A 338 -30.23 19.50 -10.25
CA VAL A 338 -31.63 19.03 -10.16
C VAL A 338 -32.29 19.78 -9.02
N ALA A 339 -33.40 20.39 -9.29
CA ALA A 339 -34.11 21.26 -8.36
C ALA A 339 -35.42 20.65 -7.90
N ASP A 340 -35.70 20.84 -6.63
CA ASP A 340 -36.98 20.70 -5.90
C ASP A 340 -37.98 19.75 -6.54
N PHE A 341 -37.77 18.43 -6.42
CA PHE A 341 -38.78 17.49 -6.82
C PHE A 341 -39.14 16.53 -5.69
N SER A 342 -40.39 16.07 -5.69
CA SER A 342 -40.90 15.07 -4.77
C SER A 342 -41.62 13.98 -5.55
N TYR A 343 -41.35 12.71 -5.20
CA TYR A 343 -42.03 11.57 -5.80
C TYR A 343 -42.04 10.38 -4.85
N ARG A 344 -43.10 9.56 -4.92
CA ARG A 344 -43.25 8.34 -4.14
C ARG A 344 -43.32 7.12 -5.05
N PHE A 345 -42.47 6.18 -4.78
CA PHE A 345 -42.38 4.88 -5.43
C PHE A 345 -43.00 3.81 -4.52
N ASP A 346 -44.05 3.14 -4.96
CA ASP A 346 -44.74 2.11 -4.17
C ASP A 346 -44.22 0.72 -4.54
N LYS A 347 -44.04 -0.17 -3.53
CA LYS A 347 -43.67 -1.58 -3.74
C LYS A 347 -44.73 -2.29 -4.60
N GLY A 348 -44.26 -3.24 -5.42
CA GLY A 348 -45.10 -3.97 -6.35
C GLY A 348 -45.23 -3.31 -7.70
N LYS A 349 -45.05 -1.98 -7.80
CA LYS A 349 -44.97 -1.29 -9.10
C LYS A 349 -43.57 -1.33 -9.69
N LYS A 350 -43.50 -1.31 -11.01
CA LYS A 350 -42.27 -1.34 -11.82
C LYS A 350 -42.13 -0.01 -12.54
N TYR A 351 -41.03 0.69 -12.27
CA TYR A 351 -40.78 2.03 -12.77
C TYR A 351 -39.68 2.03 -13.82
N ALA A 352 -39.97 2.61 -14.99
CA ALA A 352 -38.94 2.92 -15.98
C ALA A 352 -38.61 4.41 -15.96
N ILE A 353 -37.33 4.75 -15.95
CA ILE A 353 -36.84 6.12 -16.08
C ILE A 353 -36.18 6.26 -17.45
N ILE A 354 -36.71 7.21 -18.24
CA ILE A 354 -36.19 7.56 -19.56
C ILE A 354 -35.77 9.03 -19.61
N GLY A 355 -35.09 9.42 -20.67
CA GLY A 355 -34.65 10.80 -20.88
C GLY A 355 -33.40 10.89 -21.75
N PRO A 356 -33.02 12.10 -22.18
CA PRO A 356 -31.83 12.31 -22.99
C PRO A 356 -30.54 11.81 -22.31
N SER A 357 -29.51 11.52 -23.09
CA SER A 357 -28.18 11.25 -22.52
C SER A 357 -27.70 12.47 -21.72
N ALA A 358 -27.00 12.25 -20.64
CA ALA A 358 -26.52 13.29 -19.71
C ALA A 358 -27.64 14.10 -18.99
N SER A 359 -28.90 13.63 -18.98
CA SER A 359 -29.98 14.28 -18.20
C SER A 359 -29.90 14.02 -16.69
N GLY A 360 -28.93 13.22 -16.21
CA GLY A 360 -28.72 12.92 -14.80
C GLY A 360 -29.47 11.70 -14.28
N LYS A 361 -29.93 10.78 -15.12
CA LYS A 361 -30.66 9.56 -14.73
C LYS A 361 -29.85 8.67 -13.76
N SER A 362 -28.61 8.35 -14.11
CA SER A 362 -27.72 7.55 -13.26
C SER A 362 -27.42 8.27 -11.94
N THR A 363 -27.22 9.58 -11.97
CA THR A 363 -27.06 10.40 -10.76
C THR A 363 -28.32 10.35 -9.89
N PHE A 364 -29.50 10.37 -10.49
CA PHE A 364 -30.73 10.23 -9.77
C PHE A 364 -30.89 8.87 -9.08
N LEU A 365 -30.55 7.77 -9.75
CA LEU A 365 -30.53 6.45 -9.07
C LEU A 365 -29.55 6.41 -7.90
N ARG A 366 -28.38 7.05 -8.02
CA ARG A 366 -27.42 7.14 -6.90
C ARG A 366 -27.94 7.96 -5.73
N VAL A 367 -28.75 8.99 -6.01
CA VAL A 367 -29.48 9.73 -4.96
C VAL A 367 -30.49 8.82 -4.27
N LEU A 368 -31.28 8.05 -5.05
CA LEU A 368 -32.23 7.08 -4.49
C LEU A 368 -31.51 5.97 -3.68
N ALA A 369 -30.30 5.61 -4.06
CA ALA A 369 -29.49 4.63 -3.34
C ALA A 369 -28.86 5.16 -2.04
N GLY A 370 -28.97 6.46 -1.76
CA GLY A 370 -28.32 7.09 -0.61
C GLY A 370 -26.80 7.23 -0.75
N GLU A 371 -26.26 7.18 -1.98
CA GLU A 371 -24.82 7.27 -2.26
C GLU A 371 -24.32 8.70 -2.42
N LEU A 372 -25.21 9.64 -2.63
CA LEU A 372 -24.87 11.06 -2.86
C LEU A 372 -25.42 11.94 -1.74
N VAL A 373 -24.63 12.92 -1.36
CA VAL A 373 -25.05 13.96 -0.41
C VAL A 373 -25.99 14.91 -1.12
N LEU A 374 -27.12 15.20 -0.49
CA LEU A 374 -28.14 16.13 -0.99
C LEU A 374 -27.82 17.56 -0.53
N ASP A 375 -28.10 18.54 -1.37
CA ASP A 375 -28.07 19.96 -0.99
C ASP A 375 -29.30 20.31 -0.16
N LYS A 376 -30.45 19.66 -0.47
CA LYS A 376 -31.74 19.88 0.18
C LYS A 376 -32.61 18.63 0.05
N GLY A 377 -33.55 18.46 0.99
CA GLY A 377 -34.53 17.39 0.99
C GLY A 377 -34.03 16.09 1.61
N SER A 378 -34.77 15.02 1.40
CA SER A 378 -34.44 13.69 1.94
C SER A 378 -34.97 12.58 1.02
N VAL A 379 -34.30 11.42 1.09
CA VAL A 379 -34.77 10.15 0.54
C VAL A 379 -35.03 9.22 1.71
N SER A 380 -36.24 8.65 1.76
CA SER A 380 -36.68 7.80 2.87
C SER A 380 -37.45 6.59 2.36
N TYR A 381 -37.39 5.47 3.08
CA TYR A 381 -38.19 4.29 2.81
C TYR A 381 -39.18 4.04 3.94
N LEU A 382 -40.34 3.46 3.60
CA LEU A 382 -41.40 3.13 4.55
C LEU A 382 -41.32 1.64 4.92
N GLU A 383 -41.14 1.37 6.21
CA GLU A 383 -41.18 0.05 6.79
C GLU A 383 -42.09 0.03 8.03
N ASN A 384 -43.06 -0.88 8.08
CA ASN A 384 -44.02 -1.01 9.19
C ASN A 384 -44.67 0.34 9.58
N ASP A 385 -45.09 1.10 8.60
CA ASP A 385 -45.69 2.46 8.74
C ASP A 385 -44.78 3.53 9.36
N VAL A 386 -43.45 3.27 9.41
CA VAL A 386 -42.45 4.23 9.86
C VAL A 386 -41.51 4.60 8.70
N TRP A 387 -41.27 5.90 8.54
CA TRP A 387 -40.29 6.39 7.58
C TRP A 387 -38.88 6.35 8.16
N HIS A 388 -37.96 5.71 7.42
CA HIS A 388 -36.55 5.63 7.73
C HIS A 388 -35.75 6.35 6.64
N GLU A 389 -34.67 7.02 7.04
CA GLU A 389 -33.74 7.64 6.11
C GLU A 389 -33.04 6.56 5.24
N MET A 390 -32.82 6.87 3.98
CA MET A 390 -32.20 5.93 3.05
C MET A 390 -30.70 5.84 3.29
N GLU A 391 -30.24 4.62 3.53
CA GLU A 391 -28.82 4.29 3.64
C GLU A 391 -28.36 3.48 2.42
N ALA A 392 -27.12 3.65 2.00
CA ALA A 392 -26.57 2.97 0.82
C ALA A 392 -26.68 1.43 0.85
N ALA A 393 -26.75 0.83 2.04
CA ALA A 393 -26.92 -0.61 2.21
C ALA A 393 -28.38 -1.10 2.11
N THR A 394 -29.37 -0.21 2.05
CA THR A 394 -30.80 -0.55 2.04
C THR A 394 -31.26 -1.06 0.69
N ALA A 395 -30.84 -0.43 -0.40
CA ALA A 395 -31.10 -0.86 -1.78
C ALA A 395 -29.93 -1.61 -2.39
N PHE A 396 -30.16 -2.29 -3.51
CA PHE A 396 -29.10 -2.68 -4.42
C PHE A 396 -29.12 -1.74 -5.62
N TYR A 397 -28.03 -1.00 -5.80
CA TYR A 397 -27.81 -0.18 -6.99
C TYR A 397 -26.89 -0.91 -7.95
N LEU A 398 -27.40 -1.24 -9.13
CA LEU A 398 -26.65 -1.77 -10.25
C LEU A 398 -26.23 -0.61 -11.15
N SER A 399 -24.95 -0.30 -11.17
CA SER A 399 -24.40 0.75 -12.03
C SER A 399 -24.22 0.27 -13.48
N GLN A 400 -24.18 1.19 -14.44
CA GLN A 400 -23.93 0.89 -15.85
C GLN A 400 -22.57 0.17 -16.08
N PHE A 401 -21.56 0.46 -15.25
CA PHE A 401 -20.22 -0.14 -15.29
C PHE A 401 -19.93 -0.81 -13.95
N GLU A 402 -20.60 -1.92 -13.72
CA GLU A 402 -20.43 -2.70 -12.49
C GLU A 402 -19.13 -3.51 -12.53
N HIS A 403 -18.42 -3.54 -11.39
CA HIS A 403 -17.19 -4.29 -11.27
C HIS A 403 -17.47 -5.79 -11.04
N LEU A 404 -16.76 -6.64 -11.78
CA LEU A 404 -16.72 -8.08 -11.57
C LEU A 404 -15.35 -8.51 -11.04
N TYR A 405 -15.35 -9.35 -10.03
CA TYR A 405 -14.14 -9.86 -9.42
C TYR A 405 -13.52 -10.98 -10.28
N HIS A 406 -12.19 -11.03 -10.36
CA HIS A 406 -11.46 -12.15 -11.00
C HIS A 406 -11.53 -13.41 -10.13
N THR A 407 -12.69 -14.04 -10.13
CA THR A 407 -13.01 -15.23 -9.34
C THR A 407 -14.16 -16.01 -9.98
N ASP A 408 -14.57 -17.13 -9.37
CA ASP A 408 -15.67 -17.99 -9.83
C ASP A 408 -17.05 -17.29 -9.78
N PHE A 409 -18.02 -17.92 -10.44
CA PHE A 409 -19.41 -17.46 -10.55
C PHE A 409 -20.04 -17.23 -9.17
N GLU A 410 -19.92 -18.20 -8.25
CA GLU A 410 -20.57 -18.14 -6.93
C GLU A 410 -20.04 -16.97 -6.10
N SER A 411 -18.73 -16.79 -6.06
CA SER A 411 -18.08 -15.66 -5.37
C SER A 411 -18.50 -14.32 -5.96
N ASN A 412 -18.69 -14.23 -7.29
CA ASN A 412 -19.14 -13.02 -7.95
C ASN A 412 -20.60 -12.67 -7.63
N VAL A 413 -21.52 -13.63 -7.66
CA VAL A 413 -22.95 -13.35 -7.42
C VAL A 413 -23.25 -13.18 -5.94
N SER A 414 -22.56 -13.89 -5.05
CA SER A 414 -22.76 -13.81 -3.61
C SER A 414 -21.94 -12.70 -2.91
N VAL A 415 -21.05 -12.04 -3.64
CA VAL A 415 -20.04 -11.11 -3.09
C VAL A 415 -19.29 -11.82 -1.93
N PHE A 416 -18.56 -12.87 -2.33
CA PHE A 416 -17.78 -13.73 -1.41
C PHE A 416 -18.61 -14.31 -0.25
N GLY A 417 -19.84 -14.74 -0.53
CA GLY A 417 -20.72 -15.39 0.45
C GLY A 417 -21.52 -14.41 1.32
N THR A 418 -21.47 -13.11 1.04
CA THR A 418 -22.26 -12.11 1.80
C THR A 418 -23.75 -12.19 1.46
N TYR A 419 -24.11 -12.43 0.21
CA TYR A 419 -25.48 -12.47 -0.26
C TYR A 419 -25.95 -13.91 -0.45
N GLU A 420 -27.03 -14.29 0.23
CA GLU A 420 -27.66 -15.62 0.10
C GLU A 420 -29.18 -15.55 0.02
N LYS A 421 -29.83 -14.51 0.59
CA LYS A 421 -31.27 -14.41 0.73
C LYS A 421 -32.03 -14.47 -0.60
N GLY A 422 -31.45 -13.96 -1.68
CA GLY A 422 -32.06 -13.94 -3.01
C GLY A 422 -31.74 -15.15 -3.89
N ARG A 423 -31.13 -16.23 -3.35
CA ARG A 423 -30.65 -17.38 -4.12
C ARG A 423 -31.72 -18.02 -5.00
N ASP A 424 -32.91 -18.23 -4.50
CA ASP A 424 -33.99 -18.88 -5.27
C ASP A 424 -34.47 -18.00 -6.45
N VAL A 425 -34.57 -16.69 -6.22
CA VAL A 425 -34.92 -15.70 -7.24
C VAL A 425 -33.84 -15.64 -8.32
N MET A 426 -32.59 -15.57 -7.93
CA MET A 426 -31.42 -15.58 -8.82
C MET A 426 -31.39 -16.86 -9.66
N LEU A 427 -31.56 -18.04 -9.04
CA LEU A 427 -31.62 -19.32 -9.75
C LEU A 427 -32.81 -19.40 -10.70
N GLY A 428 -33.95 -18.79 -10.36
CA GLY A 428 -35.12 -18.70 -11.22
C GLY A 428 -34.82 -17.94 -12.52
N LEU A 429 -34.13 -16.82 -12.44
CA LEU A 429 -33.66 -16.10 -13.63
C LEU A 429 -32.60 -16.92 -14.37
N LEU A 430 -31.56 -17.42 -13.69
CA LEU A 430 -30.47 -18.16 -14.33
C LEU A 430 -31.01 -19.36 -15.16
N ARG A 431 -31.93 -20.16 -14.61
CA ARG A 431 -32.53 -21.31 -15.31
C ARG A 431 -33.37 -20.89 -16.52
N SER A 432 -33.86 -19.67 -16.59
CA SER A 432 -34.61 -19.15 -17.74
C SER A 432 -33.71 -18.72 -18.90
N LEU A 433 -32.40 -18.52 -18.66
CA LEU A 433 -31.44 -18.12 -19.69
C LEU A 433 -31.06 -19.28 -20.62
N PRO A 434 -30.58 -19.03 -21.84
CA PRO A 434 -30.05 -20.07 -22.73
C PRO A 434 -28.95 -20.91 -22.04
N THR A 435 -28.97 -22.25 -22.26
CA THR A 435 -28.03 -23.16 -21.60
C THR A 435 -26.56 -22.78 -21.87
N SER A 436 -26.25 -22.40 -23.11
CA SER A 436 -24.90 -21.92 -23.45
C SER A 436 -24.43 -20.74 -22.60
N LEU A 437 -25.33 -19.78 -22.34
CA LEU A 437 -25.03 -18.63 -21.48
C LEU A 437 -24.85 -19.08 -20.02
N GLN A 438 -25.70 -19.98 -19.50
CA GLN A 438 -25.55 -20.53 -18.15
C GLN A 438 -24.20 -21.20 -17.97
N ASP A 439 -23.76 -22.01 -18.93
CA ASP A 439 -22.49 -22.73 -18.90
C ASP A 439 -21.32 -21.76 -18.96
N THR A 440 -21.36 -20.75 -19.86
CA THR A 440 -20.34 -19.70 -19.94
C THR A 440 -20.17 -18.97 -18.60
N LEU A 441 -21.28 -18.50 -18.00
CA LEU A 441 -21.23 -17.78 -16.73
C LEU A 441 -20.66 -18.63 -15.58
N ARG A 442 -21.00 -19.93 -15.52
CA ARG A 442 -20.57 -20.83 -14.45
C ARG A 442 -19.11 -21.30 -14.57
N THR A 443 -18.60 -21.39 -15.79
CA THR A 443 -17.26 -21.93 -16.04
C THR A 443 -16.19 -20.83 -16.10
N THR A 444 -16.58 -19.59 -16.34
CA THR A 444 -15.63 -18.48 -16.46
C THR A 444 -15.18 -18.00 -15.10
N THR A 445 -13.86 -18.00 -14.87
CA THR A 445 -13.20 -17.47 -13.67
C THR A 445 -12.54 -16.10 -13.91
N ASP A 446 -12.43 -15.71 -15.17
CA ASP A 446 -11.92 -14.40 -15.58
C ASP A 446 -13.02 -13.60 -16.30
N PRO A 447 -13.66 -12.63 -15.61
CA PRO A 447 -14.72 -11.82 -16.19
C PRO A 447 -14.30 -10.99 -17.41
N SER A 448 -13.00 -10.79 -17.64
CA SER A 448 -12.53 -10.08 -18.83
C SER A 448 -12.88 -10.80 -20.13
N LEU A 449 -13.04 -12.13 -20.06
CA LEU A 449 -13.40 -13.00 -21.17
C LEU A 449 -14.90 -12.95 -21.52
N LEU A 450 -15.73 -12.45 -20.64
CA LEU A 450 -17.17 -12.29 -20.87
C LEU A 450 -17.44 -11.11 -21.81
N SER A 451 -18.42 -11.28 -22.71
CA SER A 451 -18.98 -10.19 -23.49
C SER A 451 -19.69 -9.17 -22.60
N GLY A 452 -19.94 -7.96 -23.12
CA GLY A 452 -20.65 -6.91 -22.38
C GLY A 452 -22.02 -7.37 -21.88
N GLY A 453 -22.76 -8.10 -22.71
CA GLY A 453 -24.06 -8.66 -22.33
C GLY A 453 -23.98 -9.72 -21.23
N GLU A 454 -23.02 -10.66 -21.32
CA GLU A 454 -22.80 -11.67 -20.29
C GLU A 454 -22.40 -11.05 -18.94
N LYS A 455 -21.56 -9.98 -18.96
CA LYS A 455 -21.22 -9.21 -17.77
C LYS A 455 -22.47 -8.59 -17.12
N ASN A 456 -23.35 -7.97 -17.92
CA ASN A 456 -24.57 -7.37 -17.42
C ASN A 456 -25.51 -8.40 -16.80
N VAL A 457 -25.64 -9.59 -17.41
CA VAL A 457 -26.44 -10.68 -16.85
C VAL A 457 -25.83 -11.15 -15.51
N LEU A 458 -24.52 -11.31 -15.41
CA LEU A 458 -23.86 -11.71 -14.16
C LEU A 458 -24.08 -10.70 -13.04
N CYS A 459 -23.97 -9.39 -13.36
CA CYS A 459 -24.23 -8.31 -12.40
C CYS A 459 -25.70 -8.28 -11.96
N LEU A 460 -26.63 -8.58 -12.88
CA LEU A 460 -28.05 -8.67 -12.56
C LEU A 460 -28.36 -9.88 -11.67
N LEU A 461 -27.72 -11.03 -11.91
CA LEU A 461 -27.82 -12.19 -11.02
C LEU A 461 -27.28 -11.87 -9.61
N ARG A 462 -26.20 -11.05 -9.49
CA ARG A 462 -25.71 -10.52 -8.22
C ARG A 462 -26.78 -9.64 -7.53
N ALA A 463 -27.43 -8.75 -8.29
CA ALA A 463 -28.49 -7.90 -7.76
C ALA A 463 -29.63 -8.73 -7.15
N LEU A 464 -30.06 -9.79 -7.84
CA LEU A 464 -31.07 -10.71 -7.34
C LEU A 464 -30.60 -11.52 -6.15
N MET A 465 -29.35 -12.03 -6.19
CA MET A 465 -28.74 -12.79 -5.10
C MET A 465 -28.66 -11.98 -3.80
N SER A 466 -28.52 -10.64 -3.91
CA SER A 466 -28.51 -9.73 -2.74
C SER A 466 -29.74 -9.86 -1.86
N GLY A 467 -30.88 -10.26 -2.42
CA GLY A 467 -32.14 -10.40 -1.68
C GLY A 467 -32.75 -9.08 -1.23
N LYS A 468 -32.19 -7.92 -1.66
CA LYS A 468 -32.75 -6.60 -1.34
C LYS A 468 -34.12 -6.41 -1.97
N GLU A 469 -34.98 -5.66 -1.29
CA GLU A 469 -36.34 -5.36 -1.76
C GLU A 469 -36.39 -4.20 -2.73
N ILE A 470 -35.46 -3.26 -2.63
CA ILE A 470 -35.29 -2.14 -3.57
C ILE A 470 -34.16 -2.48 -4.53
N LEU A 471 -34.48 -2.55 -5.83
CA LEU A 471 -33.53 -2.74 -6.91
C LEU A 471 -33.52 -1.50 -7.80
N LEU A 472 -32.40 -0.81 -7.83
CA LEU A 472 -32.14 0.37 -8.64
C LEU A 472 -31.20 -0.04 -9.77
N LEU A 473 -31.70 -0.12 -11.01
CA LEU A 473 -31.01 -0.76 -12.12
C LEU A 473 -30.70 0.26 -13.23
N ASP A 474 -29.41 0.54 -13.44
CA ASP A 474 -28.96 1.46 -14.48
C ASP A 474 -28.61 0.68 -15.76
N GLU A 475 -29.50 0.71 -16.75
CA GLU A 475 -29.37 0.03 -18.04
C GLU A 475 -29.04 -1.48 -17.92
N PRO A 476 -29.79 -2.27 -17.14
CA PRO A 476 -29.43 -3.67 -16.81
C PRO A 476 -29.41 -4.61 -18.02
N THR A 477 -30.01 -4.21 -19.12
CA THR A 477 -30.10 -5.00 -20.37
C THR A 477 -29.26 -4.41 -21.51
N ALA A 478 -28.37 -3.47 -21.22
CA ALA A 478 -27.43 -2.95 -22.22
C ALA A 478 -26.58 -4.09 -22.80
N HIS A 479 -26.30 -4.04 -24.10
CA HIS A 479 -25.53 -5.03 -24.86
C HIS A 479 -26.16 -6.44 -24.95
N LEU A 480 -27.43 -6.61 -24.54
CA LEU A 480 -28.20 -7.84 -24.80
C LEU A 480 -28.93 -7.73 -26.14
N ASP A 481 -29.11 -8.88 -26.80
CA ASP A 481 -29.99 -8.95 -27.96
C ASP A 481 -31.46 -8.74 -27.55
N PRO A 482 -32.35 -8.32 -28.50
CA PRO A 482 -33.74 -8.00 -28.16
C PRO A 482 -34.53 -9.16 -27.55
N VAL A 483 -34.23 -10.41 -27.92
CA VAL A 483 -34.92 -11.59 -27.40
C VAL A 483 -34.55 -11.81 -25.94
N LEU A 484 -33.26 -11.79 -25.65
CA LEU A 484 -32.73 -11.96 -24.29
C LEU A 484 -33.14 -10.77 -23.40
N THR A 485 -33.12 -9.54 -23.92
CA THR A 485 -33.64 -8.34 -23.24
C THR A 485 -35.07 -8.53 -22.77
N LYS A 486 -35.97 -8.94 -23.67
CA LYS A 486 -37.39 -9.18 -23.34
C LYS A 486 -37.55 -10.29 -22.32
N GLN A 487 -36.79 -11.38 -22.46
CA GLN A 487 -36.82 -12.51 -21.53
C GLN A 487 -36.36 -12.11 -20.10
N VAL A 488 -35.26 -11.39 -19.98
CA VAL A 488 -34.70 -10.92 -18.71
C VAL A 488 -35.68 -9.93 -18.05
N LEU A 489 -36.17 -8.93 -18.79
CA LEU A 489 -37.13 -7.94 -18.26
C LEU A 489 -38.44 -8.61 -17.82
N THR A 490 -38.99 -9.53 -18.62
CA THR A 490 -40.20 -10.26 -18.22
C THR A 490 -40.03 -10.95 -16.87
N LYS A 491 -38.88 -11.60 -16.65
CA LYS A 491 -38.62 -12.28 -15.38
C LYS A 491 -38.41 -11.32 -14.22
N LEU A 492 -37.73 -10.20 -14.43
CA LEU A 492 -37.55 -9.16 -13.41
C LEU A 492 -38.88 -8.51 -12.99
N LEU A 493 -39.71 -8.16 -13.98
CA LEU A 493 -40.95 -7.45 -13.72
C LEU A 493 -42.04 -8.35 -13.09
N GLN A 494 -41.87 -9.68 -13.14
CA GLN A 494 -42.73 -10.65 -12.43
C GLN A 494 -42.45 -10.71 -10.90
N LEU A 495 -41.41 -10.03 -10.40
CA LEU A 495 -41.07 -10.02 -8.96
C LEU A 495 -41.99 -9.04 -8.21
N GLU A 496 -43.15 -9.49 -7.76
CA GLU A 496 -44.14 -8.64 -7.07
C GLU A 496 -43.68 -8.12 -5.71
N ASP A 497 -42.78 -8.86 -5.05
CA ASP A 497 -42.23 -8.52 -3.74
C ASP A 497 -41.09 -7.48 -3.79
N LYS A 498 -40.76 -6.94 -4.97
CA LYS A 498 -39.68 -6.00 -5.21
C LYS A 498 -40.17 -4.65 -5.68
N LEU A 499 -39.54 -3.58 -5.18
CA LEU A 499 -39.59 -2.25 -5.77
C LEU A 499 -38.44 -2.16 -6.79
N ILE A 500 -38.81 -2.09 -8.08
CA ILE A 500 -37.83 -2.05 -9.17
C ILE A 500 -37.94 -0.70 -9.89
N ILE A 501 -36.81 0.03 -9.91
CA ILE A 501 -36.66 1.28 -10.64
C ILE A 501 -35.53 1.09 -11.65
N THR A 502 -35.85 1.18 -12.94
CA THR A 502 -34.91 0.84 -14.02
C THR A 502 -34.71 2.01 -14.96
N ILE A 503 -33.47 2.39 -15.23
CA ILE A 503 -33.15 3.29 -16.34
C ILE A 503 -33.11 2.47 -17.63
N LEU A 504 -33.79 2.97 -18.66
CA LEU A 504 -33.79 2.42 -20.00
C LEU A 504 -33.25 3.44 -21.00
N HIS A 505 -32.31 2.96 -21.85
CA HIS A 505 -31.77 3.81 -22.93
C HIS A 505 -32.70 3.83 -24.16
N GLN A 506 -33.44 2.77 -24.38
CA GLN A 506 -34.32 2.61 -25.56
C GLN A 506 -35.73 3.08 -25.24
N SER A 507 -36.30 3.81 -26.19
CA SER A 507 -37.72 4.25 -26.17
C SER A 507 -38.63 3.29 -26.95
N ASP A 508 -38.30 1.98 -27.02
CA ASP A 508 -39.15 1.00 -27.68
C ASP A 508 -40.47 0.89 -26.91
N PRO A 509 -41.61 1.27 -27.56
CA PRO A 509 -42.92 1.23 -26.91
C PRO A 509 -43.25 -0.15 -26.33
N ALA A 510 -42.85 -1.22 -27.02
CA ALA A 510 -43.13 -2.60 -26.57
C ALA A 510 -42.37 -2.99 -25.27
N ILE A 511 -41.25 -2.31 -24.97
CA ILE A 511 -40.53 -2.49 -23.70
C ILE A 511 -41.13 -1.57 -22.62
N LEU A 512 -41.47 -0.33 -22.96
CA LEU A 512 -42.06 0.61 -22.01
C LEU A 512 -43.43 0.14 -21.51
N ASP A 513 -44.25 -0.48 -22.37
CA ASP A 513 -45.54 -1.06 -22.03
C ASP A 513 -45.47 -2.21 -21.00
N MET A 514 -44.27 -2.71 -20.72
CA MET A 514 -44.04 -3.75 -19.68
C MET A 514 -43.97 -3.16 -18.26
N PHE A 515 -43.81 -1.84 -18.12
CA PHE A 515 -43.68 -1.16 -16.84
C PHE A 515 -45.02 -0.50 -16.41
N ASP A 516 -45.27 -0.48 -15.11
CA ASP A 516 -46.49 0.13 -14.56
C ASP A 516 -46.48 1.65 -14.66
N VAL A 517 -45.28 2.26 -14.56
CA VAL A 517 -45.06 3.70 -14.58
C VAL A 517 -43.81 4.04 -15.38
N VAL A 518 -43.95 4.97 -16.32
CA VAL A 518 -42.83 5.51 -17.09
C VAL A 518 -42.60 6.96 -16.69
N LEU A 519 -41.42 7.26 -16.18
CA LEU A 519 -40.97 8.58 -15.75
C LEU A 519 -39.97 9.15 -16.75
N GLU A 520 -40.13 10.39 -17.17
CA GLU A 520 -39.16 11.11 -18.00
C GLU A 520 -38.39 12.13 -17.18
N LEU A 521 -37.05 11.96 -17.14
CA LEU A 521 -36.16 12.96 -16.55
C LEU A 521 -35.61 13.88 -17.65
N ARG A 522 -36.06 15.14 -17.61
CA ARG A 522 -35.67 16.15 -18.59
C ARG A 522 -35.52 17.52 -17.92
N ASP A 523 -34.44 18.22 -18.23
CA ASP A 523 -34.16 19.57 -17.71
C ASP A 523 -34.23 19.64 -16.17
N GLY A 524 -33.71 18.62 -15.48
CA GLY A 524 -33.71 18.54 -14.02
C GLY A 524 -35.09 18.27 -13.39
N LYS A 525 -36.11 17.91 -14.19
CA LYS A 525 -37.47 17.63 -13.71
C LYS A 525 -37.88 16.20 -14.07
N LEU A 526 -38.48 15.53 -13.11
CA LEU A 526 -39.07 14.20 -13.29
C LEU A 526 -40.57 14.37 -13.56
N ARG A 527 -41.07 13.78 -14.64
CA ARG A 527 -42.48 13.82 -15.02
C ARG A 527 -42.97 12.42 -15.35
N GLU A 528 -44.19 12.11 -14.95
CA GLU A 528 -44.86 10.89 -15.35
C GLU A 528 -45.31 11.03 -16.81
N LYS A 529 -44.97 10.03 -17.63
CA LYS A 529 -45.30 10.05 -19.07
C LYS A 529 -46.45 9.12 -19.40
N ILE A 530 -46.63 8.01 -18.69
CA ILE A 530 -47.69 7.01 -18.79
C ILE A 530 -47.90 6.41 -17.40
#